data_bb56d4ca249bf01ebdbf84f84680098a
#
_entry.id   bb56d4ca249bf01ebdbf84f84680098a
#
_cell.length_a   1.000
_cell.length_b   1.000
_cell.length_c   1.000
_cell.angle_alpha   90.00
_cell.angle_beta   90.00
_cell.angle_gamma   90.00
#
_symmetry.space_group_name_H-M   'P 1'
#
loop_
_entity.id
_entity.type
_entity.pdbx_description
1 polymer ?
#
loop_
_entity_poly.entity_id
_entity_poly.type
_entity_poly.pdbx_seq_one_letter_code
_entity_poly.pdbx_strand_id
1 'polypeptide(L)'
;MYNFNISAKSTWATLLLSVLMLSSCTSDFLSTNTDPNAANEEDLLHDNLGMGSLITQMEYQIYPCVTKAQNVDVNNYQKMYSLAGDIFSGFMGVSNTFDNSGMNNATYKMEPRWCNAAYSVAYQNYMIPWYRLSLKKELVPTTFAVGQILKVLGMHRITDMYGPIPYKDFKPSSDVAFTAQNEIYDLFFNELDEAAAILAEFVKTNPDARPLAAYDKVYAGDFTKWIKLAHSLKLRLAMRIVYADATKAQAKAEEAIRAGVMEGNDDNALIRVNGASTVNPLYMICHSYNDSRLGATLETYLKGYKDPRLGLLFEPSEVSGAKDYNGVRTGIYMTGNEYKVCSKLNVTASTPIQLMTAAEVYFLKAEAALRGWQAGGSAQQLYEQGVRTAFDQPLGASQAKAGSADEYLKGTTTPVPYKDLLDSYNSVATFGHCSVAWNHQVQIDDNDDDDEGGDDPGDYPDDGGNPDDGDDDGGIDDGGEIMPAMSPFGGADSEELLEKIITQKYIALYPDGQEAWSEFRRTGYPRVIPVEMNMSMGSIDTKKQVARLPYPVNIKSDFPASYQHGLSLLQGADNGGTKLWWDKKADKKYQK
;
A
#
# COMPACT_ATOMS: atom_id res chain seq x y z
N MET A 1 -53.93 -50.51 46.90
CA MET A 1 -53.30 -51.08 45.66
C MET A 1 -54.32 -51.04 44.55
N TYR A 2 -54.30 -50.07 43.66
CA TYR A 2 -55.15 -50.04 42.45
C TYR A 2 -54.25 -50.41 41.24
N ASN A 3 -54.55 -51.56 40.65
CA ASN A 3 -53.94 -51.96 39.39
C ASN A 3 -54.68 -51.28 38.22
N PHE A 4 -53.98 -50.42 37.49
CA PHE A 4 -54.45 -49.90 36.18
C PHE A 4 -53.94 -50.83 35.08
N ASN A 5 -54.78 -51.65 34.48
CA ASN A 5 -54.52 -52.40 33.28
C ASN A 5 -54.81 -51.50 32.10
N ILE A 6 -53.74 -50.93 31.51
CA ILE A 6 -53.83 -50.20 30.21
C ILE A 6 -53.81 -51.24 29.10
N SER A 7 -54.90 -51.37 28.35
CA SER A 7 -55.02 -52.31 27.25
C SER A 7 -54.07 -51.89 26.08
N ALA A 8 -53.32 -52.85 25.55
CA ALA A 8 -52.38 -52.66 24.41
C ALA A 8 -52.98 -51.96 23.18
N LYS A 9 -54.30 -51.98 23.00
CA LYS A 9 -55.04 -51.31 21.91
C LYS A 9 -55.07 -49.79 22.05
N SER A 10 -55.06 -49.25 23.30
CA SER A 10 -55.01 -47.83 23.58
C SER A 10 -53.65 -47.24 23.32
N THR A 11 -52.58 -48.00 23.57
CA THR A 11 -51.19 -47.56 23.39
C THR A 11 -50.84 -47.42 21.89
N TRP A 12 -51.35 -48.32 21.06
CA TRP A 12 -51.17 -48.25 19.60
C TRP A 12 -51.94 -47.10 18.92
N ALA A 13 -53.13 -46.77 19.43
CA ALA A 13 -53.93 -45.64 18.93
C ALA A 13 -53.24 -44.30 19.27
N THR A 14 -52.65 -44.18 20.46
CA THR A 14 -51.91 -42.97 20.88
C THR A 14 -50.60 -42.81 20.12
N LEU A 15 -49.91 -43.92 19.83
CA LEU A 15 -48.66 -43.88 19.04
C LEU A 15 -48.93 -43.51 17.56
N LEU A 16 -50.01 -44.01 16.96
CA LEU A 16 -50.41 -43.65 15.59
C LEU A 16 -50.84 -42.18 15.46
N LEU A 17 -51.53 -41.65 16.48
CA LEU A 17 -51.95 -40.25 16.50
C LEU A 17 -50.75 -39.29 16.70
N SER A 18 -49.73 -39.69 17.45
CA SER A 18 -48.50 -38.88 17.63
C SER A 18 -47.61 -38.88 16.38
N VAL A 19 -47.58 -39.95 15.58
CA VAL A 19 -46.86 -40.01 14.31
C VAL A 19 -47.55 -39.18 13.22
N LEU A 20 -48.90 -39.11 13.22
CA LEU A 20 -49.66 -38.28 12.29
C LEU A 20 -49.56 -36.77 12.60
N MET A 21 -49.30 -36.42 13.86
CA MET A 21 -49.07 -34.99 14.23
C MET A 21 -47.66 -34.49 13.88
N LEU A 22 -46.71 -35.38 13.67
CA LEU A 22 -45.31 -34.99 13.28
C LEU A 22 -45.14 -34.79 11.76
N SER A 23 -46.09 -35.25 10.93
CA SER A 23 -46.03 -35.08 9.47
C SER A 23 -46.79 -33.88 8.91
N SER A 24 -47.50 -33.12 9.79
CA SER A 24 -48.36 -32.01 9.36
C SER A 24 -47.74 -30.62 9.37
N CYS A 25 -46.51 -30.45 9.89
CA CYS A 25 -45.92 -29.11 10.06
C CYS A 25 -44.73 -28.78 9.16
N THR A 26 -44.37 -29.61 8.23
CA THR A 26 -43.18 -29.35 7.38
C THR A 26 -43.49 -28.93 5.95
N SER A 27 -44.70 -29.12 5.45
CA SER A 27 -45.06 -28.74 4.07
C SER A 27 -45.20 -27.24 3.85
N ASP A 28 -45.58 -26.47 4.90
CA ASP A 28 -45.78 -25.04 4.77
C ASP A 28 -44.70 -24.20 5.47
N PHE A 29 -43.69 -24.86 6.06
CA PHE A 29 -42.65 -24.13 6.81
C PHE A 29 -41.83 -23.22 5.89
N LEU A 30 -41.53 -23.64 4.69
CA LEU A 30 -40.82 -22.84 3.67
C LEU A 30 -41.69 -21.69 3.18
N SER A 31 -42.98 -21.92 2.88
CA SER A 31 -43.85 -20.88 2.36
C SER A 31 -44.27 -19.86 3.43
N THR A 32 -44.36 -20.28 4.70
CA THR A 32 -44.77 -19.39 5.83
C THR A 32 -43.59 -18.56 6.34
N ASN A 33 -42.33 -19.03 6.18
CA ASN A 33 -41.12 -18.33 6.58
C ASN A 33 -40.36 -17.65 5.43
N THR A 34 -40.87 -17.74 4.20
CA THR A 34 -40.32 -16.96 3.08
C THR A 34 -41.12 -15.66 3.03
N ASP A 35 -40.47 -14.53 3.29
CA ASP A 35 -41.09 -13.22 3.07
C ASP A 35 -41.44 -13.10 1.58
N PRO A 36 -42.73 -12.99 1.19
CA PRO A 36 -43.13 -12.89 -0.20
C PRO A 36 -42.61 -11.61 -0.90
N ASN A 37 -42.09 -10.64 -0.11
CA ASN A 37 -41.47 -9.42 -0.61
C ASN A 37 -39.94 -9.49 -0.52
N ALA A 38 -39.35 -10.57 0.00
CA ALA A 38 -37.93 -10.76 -0.09
C ALA A 38 -37.56 -11.11 -1.55
N ALA A 39 -36.70 -10.31 -2.16
CA ALA A 39 -36.12 -10.62 -3.47
C ALA A 39 -35.51 -12.03 -3.43
N ASN A 40 -35.94 -12.92 -4.33
CA ASN A 40 -35.34 -14.24 -4.42
C ASN A 40 -33.91 -14.14 -4.99
N GLU A 41 -33.11 -15.21 -4.85
CA GLU A 41 -31.71 -15.19 -5.28
C GLU A 41 -31.58 -14.95 -6.80
N GLU A 42 -32.59 -15.34 -7.57
CA GLU A 42 -32.63 -15.17 -9.03
C GLU A 42 -32.95 -13.72 -9.42
N ASP A 43 -33.86 -13.04 -8.71
CA ASP A 43 -34.13 -11.60 -8.88
C ASP A 43 -32.90 -10.75 -8.49
N LEU A 44 -32.18 -11.12 -7.42
CA LEU A 44 -30.95 -10.47 -7.00
C LEU A 44 -29.81 -10.62 -8.03
N LEU A 45 -29.80 -11.72 -8.80
CA LEU A 45 -28.83 -11.93 -9.87
C LEU A 45 -29.19 -11.16 -11.15
N HIS A 46 -30.49 -11.03 -11.48
CA HIS A 46 -30.97 -10.43 -12.72
C HIS A 46 -30.52 -8.96 -12.88
N ASP A 47 -30.50 -8.20 -11.77
CA ASP A 47 -30.10 -6.78 -11.75
C ASP A 47 -28.72 -6.55 -11.13
N ASN A 48 -27.90 -7.58 -10.92
CA ASN A 48 -26.66 -7.53 -10.15
C ASN A 48 -26.83 -7.02 -8.70
N LEU A 49 -28.04 -6.93 -8.18
CA LEU A 49 -28.33 -6.33 -6.86
C LEU A 49 -27.50 -6.97 -5.73
N GLY A 50 -27.46 -8.31 -5.70
CA GLY A 50 -26.71 -9.04 -4.70
C GLY A 50 -25.19 -9.01 -4.94
N MET A 51 -24.74 -9.16 -6.17
CA MET A 51 -23.32 -9.28 -6.52
C MET A 51 -22.66 -7.92 -6.75
N GLY A 52 -23.36 -6.96 -7.34
CA GLY A 52 -22.85 -5.61 -7.55
C GLY A 52 -22.54 -4.87 -6.24
N SER A 53 -23.35 -5.09 -5.19
CA SER A 53 -23.10 -4.52 -3.86
C SER A 53 -21.78 -4.97 -3.24
N LEU A 54 -21.30 -6.18 -3.58
CA LEU A 54 -19.98 -6.67 -3.15
C LEU A 54 -18.85 -5.87 -3.81
N ILE A 55 -19.02 -5.44 -5.07
CA ILE A 55 -18.07 -4.53 -5.74
C ILE A 55 -17.97 -3.22 -4.99
N THR A 56 -19.11 -2.56 -4.72
CA THR A 56 -19.13 -1.31 -3.93
C THR A 56 -18.49 -1.49 -2.55
N GLN A 57 -18.76 -2.62 -1.87
CA GLN A 57 -18.13 -2.92 -0.58
C GLN A 57 -16.61 -3.01 -0.72
N MET A 58 -16.10 -3.75 -1.69
CA MET A 58 -14.64 -3.92 -1.90
C MET A 58 -13.99 -2.58 -2.21
N GLU A 59 -14.56 -1.76 -3.12
CA GLU A 59 -14.04 -0.44 -3.46
C GLU A 59 -13.92 0.47 -2.24
N TYR A 60 -15.00 0.58 -1.44
CA TYR A 60 -15.01 1.44 -0.26
C TYR A 60 -14.19 0.92 0.93
N GLN A 61 -13.64 -0.27 0.84
CA GLN A 61 -12.85 -0.87 1.91
C GLN A 61 -11.36 -1.05 1.55
N ILE A 62 -10.95 -0.93 0.29
CA ILE A 62 -9.52 -0.81 -0.06
C ILE A 62 -8.94 0.42 0.64
N TYR A 63 -9.67 1.54 0.61
CA TYR A 63 -9.48 2.67 1.49
C TYR A 63 -10.76 2.89 2.30
N PRO A 64 -10.84 2.37 3.55
CA PRO A 64 -12.07 2.46 4.35
C PRO A 64 -12.57 3.88 4.48
N CYS A 65 -13.75 4.17 3.90
CA CYS A 65 -14.25 5.53 3.73
C CYS A 65 -15.74 5.72 4.07
N VAL A 66 -16.44 4.67 4.54
CA VAL A 66 -17.86 4.77 4.88
C VAL A 66 -18.03 5.35 6.28
N THR A 67 -18.86 6.38 6.40
CA THR A 67 -19.24 6.93 7.69
C THR A 67 -20.36 6.07 8.31
N LYS A 68 -20.01 5.29 9.29
CA LYS A 68 -20.94 4.53 10.15
C LYS A 68 -20.86 5.07 11.57
N ALA A 69 -21.73 4.58 12.44
CA ALA A 69 -21.66 4.90 13.86
C ALA A 69 -20.22 4.77 14.37
N GLN A 70 -19.70 5.79 15.05
CA GLN A 70 -18.35 5.87 15.63
C GLN A 70 -17.20 5.89 14.60
N ASN A 71 -17.45 6.17 13.33
CA ASN A 71 -16.43 6.30 12.27
C ASN A 71 -15.47 5.10 12.17
N VAL A 72 -15.96 3.87 12.33
CA VAL A 72 -15.13 2.66 12.37
C VAL A 72 -14.24 2.53 11.13
N ASP A 73 -14.77 2.83 9.93
CA ASP A 73 -14.01 2.71 8.69
C ASP A 73 -12.89 3.77 8.60
N VAL A 74 -13.15 5.02 9.02
CA VAL A 74 -12.13 6.08 9.09
C VAL A 74 -11.03 5.70 10.09
N ASN A 75 -11.38 5.14 11.23
CA ASN A 75 -10.42 4.64 12.22
C ASN A 75 -9.62 3.44 11.68
N ASN A 76 -10.23 2.60 10.85
CA ASN A 76 -9.52 1.52 10.17
C ASN A 76 -8.53 2.09 9.14
N TYR A 77 -8.95 3.06 8.31
CA TYR A 77 -8.03 3.74 7.40
C TYR A 77 -6.83 4.34 8.15
N GLN A 78 -7.08 5.04 9.26
CA GLN A 78 -6.02 5.65 10.06
C GLN A 78 -4.98 4.61 10.50
N LYS A 79 -5.40 3.45 11.00
CA LYS A 79 -4.50 2.38 11.45
C LYS A 79 -3.80 1.67 10.29
N MET A 80 -4.52 1.45 9.17
CA MET A 80 -4.00 0.73 8.01
C MET A 80 -2.95 1.53 7.25
N TYR A 81 -3.20 2.82 7.06
CA TYR A 81 -2.43 3.67 6.14
C TYR A 81 -1.81 4.87 6.83
N SER A 82 -2.60 5.70 7.53
CA SER A 82 -2.10 6.95 8.10
C SER A 82 -1.02 6.73 9.18
N LEU A 83 -1.18 5.69 10.01
CA LEU A 83 -0.21 5.28 11.05
C LEU A 83 0.73 4.14 10.59
N ALA A 84 0.87 3.94 9.30
CA ALA A 84 1.76 2.99 8.65
C ALA A 84 2.39 3.63 7.39
N GLY A 85 1.96 3.26 6.20
CA GLY A 85 2.54 3.71 4.93
C GLY A 85 2.71 5.22 4.82
N ASP A 86 1.74 6.04 5.26
CA ASP A 86 1.80 7.49 5.14
C ASP A 86 2.92 8.12 5.98
N ILE A 87 3.16 7.59 7.20
CA ILE A 87 4.28 8.06 8.04
C ILE A 87 5.61 7.42 7.64
N PHE A 88 5.61 6.14 7.22
CA PHE A 88 6.86 5.46 6.82
C PHE A 88 7.39 5.96 5.47
N SER A 89 6.53 6.43 4.58
CA SER A 89 6.93 7.10 3.35
C SER A 89 7.39 8.55 3.55
N GLY A 90 7.10 9.14 4.71
CA GLY A 90 7.35 10.55 4.98
C GLY A 90 6.38 11.51 4.26
N PHE A 91 5.26 11.02 3.73
CA PHE A 91 4.19 11.87 3.19
C PHE A 91 3.51 12.69 4.27
N MET A 92 3.32 12.08 5.43
CA MET A 92 2.65 12.68 6.56
C MET A 92 3.48 12.52 7.83
N GLY A 93 3.34 13.48 8.72
CA GLY A 93 3.83 13.42 10.09
C GLY A 93 2.66 13.39 11.07
N VAL A 94 2.87 12.74 12.20
CA VAL A 94 1.90 12.66 13.29
C VAL A 94 1.95 13.93 14.12
N SER A 95 0.81 14.54 14.44
CA SER A 95 0.70 15.73 15.29
C SER A 95 -0.01 15.46 16.63
N ASN A 96 -0.13 14.17 17.00
CA ASN A 96 -0.77 13.70 18.22
C ASN A 96 0.11 12.63 18.89
N THR A 97 0.23 12.68 20.20
CA THR A 97 1.02 11.71 20.97
C THR A 97 0.35 10.35 21.09
N PHE A 98 -0.94 10.24 20.84
CA PHE A 98 -1.77 9.07 21.14
C PHE A 98 -1.46 8.51 22.54
N ASP A 99 -2.37 8.15 23.33
CA ASP A 99 -2.20 7.58 24.67
C ASP A 99 -1.10 8.23 25.56
N ASN A 100 -0.64 9.45 25.24
CA ASN A 100 0.39 10.24 25.94
C ASN A 100 1.78 9.56 26.04
N SER A 101 2.04 8.53 25.29
CA SER A 101 3.31 7.80 25.38
C SER A 101 4.33 8.15 24.30
N GLY A 102 3.87 8.66 23.15
CA GLY A 102 4.71 8.84 21.95
C GLY A 102 5.37 7.54 21.45
N MET A 103 5.15 6.43 22.16
CA MET A 103 5.73 5.13 21.82
C MET A 103 4.74 4.33 20.98
N ASN A 104 4.83 4.45 19.66
CA ASN A 104 3.93 3.83 18.69
C ASN A 104 4.66 3.61 17.35
N ASN A 105 3.92 3.30 16.28
CA ASN A 105 4.49 3.06 14.96
C ASN A 105 5.38 4.20 14.45
N ALA A 106 5.09 5.46 14.81
CA ALA A 106 5.92 6.60 14.41
C ALA A 106 7.32 6.58 15.05
N THR A 107 7.48 5.98 16.22
CA THR A 107 8.77 5.74 16.89
C THR A 107 9.26 4.30 16.77
N TYR A 108 8.73 3.55 15.80
CA TYR A 108 9.07 2.14 15.51
C TYR A 108 8.72 1.14 16.62
N LYS A 109 8.00 1.55 17.65
CA LYS A 109 7.36 0.60 18.57
C LYS A 109 6.03 0.16 17.97
N MET A 110 6.06 -0.94 17.22
CA MET A 110 4.88 -1.44 16.50
C MET A 110 3.71 -1.73 17.47
N GLU A 111 2.63 -0.94 17.35
CA GLU A 111 1.43 -1.09 18.16
C GLU A 111 0.57 -2.24 17.60
N PRO A 112 0.35 -3.33 18.36
CA PRO A 112 -0.33 -4.52 17.84
C PRO A 112 -1.73 -4.25 17.28
N ARG A 113 -2.52 -3.37 17.93
CA ARG A 113 -3.87 -3.01 17.47
C ARG A 113 -3.86 -2.26 16.14
N TRP A 114 -2.80 -1.48 15.87
CA TRP A 114 -2.65 -0.79 14.59
C TRP A 114 -2.16 -1.76 13.52
N CYS A 115 -1.19 -2.60 13.85
CA CYS A 115 -0.68 -3.61 12.93
C CYS A 115 -1.73 -4.68 12.54
N ASN A 116 -2.80 -4.89 13.33
CA ASN A 116 -3.86 -5.83 13.01
C ASN A 116 -4.88 -5.29 11.99
N ALA A 117 -5.04 -3.98 11.87
CA ALA A 117 -6.17 -3.38 11.18
C ALA A 117 -6.22 -3.75 9.68
N ALA A 118 -5.10 -3.61 8.98
CA ALA A 118 -5.03 -3.90 7.55
C ALA A 118 -5.38 -5.37 7.24
N TYR A 119 -4.84 -6.30 8.04
CA TYR A 119 -5.13 -7.72 7.89
C TYR A 119 -6.62 -8.03 8.11
N SER A 120 -7.20 -7.53 9.20
CA SER A 120 -8.61 -7.78 9.53
C SER A 120 -9.55 -7.23 8.46
N VAL A 121 -9.33 -5.99 8.02
CA VAL A 121 -10.15 -5.37 6.96
C VAL A 121 -10.03 -6.15 5.66
N ALA A 122 -8.83 -6.58 5.27
CA ALA A 122 -8.60 -7.30 4.03
C ALA A 122 -9.39 -8.61 3.95
N TYR A 123 -9.30 -9.43 5.00
CA TYR A 123 -9.97 -10.72 4.99
C TYR A 123 -11.49 -10.60 5.10
N GLN A 124 -11.99 -9.65 5.88
CA GLN A 124 -13.42 -9.43 6.03
C GLN A 124 -14.06 -8.72 4.84
N ASN A 125 -13.35 -7.75 4.24
CA ASN A 125 -13.97 -6.81 3.31
C ASN A 125 -13.46 -6.91 1.85
N TYR A 126 -12.41 -7.71 1.57
CA TYR A 126 -12.00 -8.04 0.18
C TYR A 126 -12.13 -9.53 -0.08
N MET A 127 -11.52 -10.37 0.76
CA MET A 127 -11.43 -11.80 0.51
C MET A 127 -12.78 -12.50 0.65
N ILE A 128 -13.60 -12.18 1.66
CA ILE A 128 -14.94 -12.78 1.79
C ILE A 128 -15.88 -12.33 0.67
N PRO A 129 -16.02 -11.02 0.32
CA PRO A 129 -16.79 -10.60 -0.85
C PRO A 129 -16.32 -11.25 -2.15
N TRP A 130 -15.02 -11.26 -2.42
CA TRP A 130 -14.46 -11.94 -3.57
C TRP A 130 -14.80 -13.45 -3.60
N TYR A 131 -14.69 -14.14 -2.47
CA TYR A 131 -15.05 -15.55 -2.36
C TYR A 131 -16.51 -15.79 -2.73
N ARG A 132 -17.43 -14.93 -2.30
CA ARG A 132 -18.85 -15.00 -2.70
C ARG A 132 -19.03 -14.82 -4.20
N LEU A 133 -18.32 -13.86 -4.81
CA LEU A 133 -18.31 -13.68 -6.27
C LEU A 133 -17.77 -14.92 -6.98
N SER A 134 -16.70 -15.53 -6.48
CA SER A 134 -16.07 -16.72 -7.08
C SER A 134 -17.00 -17.94 -7.12
N LEU A 135 -17.90 -18.08 -6.15
CA LEU A 135 -18.92 -19.14 -6.13
C LEU A 135 -19.99 -18.98 -7.22
N LYS A 136 -20.13 -17.79 -7.79
CA LYS A 136 -21.12 -17.45 -8.82
C LYS A 136 -20.47 -16.98 -10.13
N LYS A 137 -19.17 -17.19 -10.32
CA LYS A 137 -18.39 -16.64 -11.45
C LYS A 137 -18.95 -16.99 -12.84
N GLU A 138 -19.55 -18.17 -12.99
CA GLU A 138 -20.15 -18.59 -14.25
C GLU A 138 -21.46 -17.83 -14.58
N LEU A 139 -22.16 -17.34 -13.55
CA LEU A 139 -23.40 -16.58 -13.71
C LEU A 139 -23.16 -15.08 -13.88
N VAL A 140 -22.11 -14.56 -13.26
CA VAL A 140 -21.77 -13.12 -13.27
C VAL A 140 -20.29 -12.90 -13.63
N PRO A 141 -19.82 -13.36 -14.79
CA PRO A 141 -18.40 -13.39 -15.12
C PRO A 141 -17.73 -12.00 -15.11
N THR A 142 -18.40 -10.98 -15.62
CA THR A 142 -17.86 -9.61 -15.64
C THR A 142 -17.79 -8.98 -14.25
N THR A 143 -18.78 -9.23 -13.40
CA THR A 143 -18.78 -8.78 -12.00
C THR A 143 -17.68 -9.50 -11.21
N PHE A 144 -17.51 -10.79 -11.43
CA PHE A 144 -16.39 -11.56 -10.86
C PHE A 144 -15.04 -10.99 -11.31
N ALA A 145 -14.88 -10.69 -12.60
CA ALA A 145 -13.62 -10.14 -13.12
C ALA A 145 -13.26 -8.79 -12.50
N VAL A 146 -14.22 -7.88 -12.32
CA VAL A 146 -14.00 -6.62 -11.58
C VAL A 146 -13.62 -6.91 -10.12
N GLY A 147 -14.34 -7.83 -9.46
CA GLY A 147 -14.00 -8.25 -8.09
C GLY A 147 -12.62 -8.89 -7.98
N GLN A 148 -12.15 -9.59 -9.02
CA GLN A 148 -10.81 -10.18 -9.10
C GLN A 148 -9.74 -9.08 -9.17
N ILE A 149 -9.93 -8.05 -10.00
CA ILE A 149 -9.02 -6.89 -10.08
C ILE A 149 -8.97 -6.17 -8.72
N LEU A 150 -10.12 -5.93 -8.09
CA LEU A 150 -10.20 -5.30 -6.76
C LEU A 150 -9.52 -6.15 -5.67
N LYS A 151 -9.67 -7.48 -5.72
CA LYS A 151 -8.95 -8.39 -4.82
C LYS A 151 -7.44 -8.20 -4.95
N VAL A 152 -6.90 -8.23 -6.17
CA VAL A 152 -5.47 -8.02 -6.39
C VAL A 152 -5.04 -6.62 -5.94
N LEU A 153 -5.82 -5.57 -6.28
CA LEU A 153 -5.56 -4.18 -5.89
C LEU A 153 -5.53 -3.98 -4.36
N GLY A 154 -6.35 -4.72 -3.61
CA GLY A 154 -6.32 -4.72 -2.14
C GLY A 154 -5.20 -5.60 -1.58
N MET A 155 -5.12 -6.86 -2.02
CA MET A 155 -4.27 -7.86 -1.38
C MET A 155 -2.77 -7.73 -1.68
N HIS A 156 -2.37 -7.07 -2.81
CA HIS A 156 -0.95 -6.78 -3.01
C HIS A 156 -0.43 -5.83 -1.92
N ARG A 157 -1.24 -4.87 -1.46
CA ARG A 157 -0.88 -3.98 -0.35
C ARG A 157 -0.70 -4.77 0.95
N ILE A 158 -1.53 -5.78 1.18
CA ILE A 158 -1.47 -6.62 2.38
C ILE A 158 -0.21 -7.49 2.39
N THR A 159 0.10 -8.18 1.29
CA THR A 159 1.35 -8.95 1.22
C THR A 159 2.58 -8.04 1.26
N ASP A 160 2.48 -6.80 0.74
CA ASP A 160 3.55 -5.79 0.84
C ASP A 160 3.67 -5.17 2.24
N MET A 161 2.66 -5.32 3.11
CA MET A 161 2.74 -4.98 4.53
C MET A 161 3.31 -6.13 5.37
N TYR A 162 2.89 -7.38 5.13
CA TYR A 162 3.14 -8.50 6.05
C TYR A 162 4.08 -9.59 5.50
N GLY A 163 4.25 -9.69 4.18
CA GLY A 163 4.96 -10.79 3.52
C GLY A 163 4.03 -11.96 3.18
N PRO A 164 4.40 -13.21 3.47
CA PRO A 164 3.52 -14.37 3.28
C PRO A 164 2.18 -14.20 4.01
N ILE A 165 1.07 -14.55 3.36
CA ILE A 165 -0.29 -14.45 3.92
C ILE A 165 -1.16 -15.61 3.41
N PRO A 166 -2.27 -15.98 4.08
CA PRO A 166 -3.26 -16.90 3.55
C PRO A 166 -3.90 -16.34 2.28
N TYR A 167 -3.57 -16.88 1.11
CA TYR A 167 -4.07 -16.35 -0.17
C TYR A 167 -4.63 -17.44 -1.08
N LYS A 168 -3.79 -18.44 -1.42
CA LYS A 168 -4.20 -19.61 -2.21
C LYS A 168 -5.24 -20.43 -1.46
N ASP A 169 -6.23 -20.92 -2.17
CA ASP A 169 -7.30 -21.78 -1.62
C ASP A 169 -8.08 -21.15 -0.44
N PHE A 170 -8.12 -19.81 -0.38
CA PHE A 170 -8.83 -19.10 0.68
C PHE A 170 -10.30 -19.50 0.75
N LYS A 171 -10.75 -19.85 1.97
CA LYS A 171 -12.15 -20.09 2.33
C LYS A 171 -12.44 -19.41 3.67
N PRO A 172 -13.58 -18.70 3.79
CA PRO A 172 -13.97 -18.12 5.07
C PRO A 172 -14.05 -19.17 6.18
N SER A 173 -13.66 -18.77 7.38
CA SER A 173 -13.74 -19.62 8.60
C SER A 173 -12.93 -20.92 8.57
N SER A 174 -11.94 -21.04 7.68
CA SER A 174 -11.00 -22.18 7.66
C SER A 174 -9.59 -21.73 8.01
N ASP A 175 -8.82 -22.65 8.57
CA ASP A 175 -7.37 -22.47 8.78
C ASP A 175 -6.66 -22.66 7.44
N VAL A 176 -6.43 -21.56 6.73
CA VAL A 176 -5.78 -21.53 5.42
C VAL A 176 -4.28 -21.35 5.60
N ALA A 177 -3.50 -22.25 5.04
CA ALA A 177 -2.04 -22.15 5.08
C ALA A 177 -1.57 -20.83 4.41
N PHE A 178 -0.51 -20.23 4.95
CA PHE A 178 0.11 -19.08 4.32
C PHE A 178 0.73 -19.47 2.99
N THR A 179 0.61 -18.58 2.02
CA THR A 179 1.21 -18.70 0.69
C THR A 179 2.50 -17.87 0.67
N ALA A 180 3.56 -18.40 0.09
CA ALA A 180 4.81 -17.67 -0.08
C ALA A 180 4.61 -16.43 -0.96
N GLN A 181 5.30 -15.33 -0.65
CA GLN A 181 5.07 -14.05 -1.33
C GLN A 181 5.35 -14.11 -2.84
N ASN A 182 6.37 -14.86 -3.27
CA ASN A 182 6.64 -15.07 -4.70
C ASN A 182 5.50 -15.83 -5.41
N GLU A 183 4.90 -16.83 -4.78
CA GLU A 183 3.73 -17.56 -5.30
C GLU A 183 2.50 -16.64 -5.35
N ILE A 184 2.30 -15.77 -4.36
CA ILE A 184 1.21 -14.77 -4.37
C ILE A 184 1.34 -13.84 -5.58
N TYR A 185 2.54 -13.38 -5.90
CA TYR A 185 2.78 -12.52 -7.07
C TYR A 185 2.51 -13.25 -8.39
N ASP A 186 2.85 -14.54 -8.48
CA ASP A 186 2.50 -15.36 -9.65
C ASP A 186 0.98 -15.51 -9.82
N LEU A 187 0.27 -15.69 -8.71
CA LEU A 187 -1.20 -15.70 -8.72
C LEU A 187 -1.78 -14.34 -9.14
N PHE A 188 -1.24 -13.23 -8.65
CA PHE A 188 -1.67 -11.90 -9.05
C PHE A 188 -1.59 -11.68 -10.56
N PHE A 189 -0.47 -12.05 -11.19
CA PHE A 189 -0.32 -11.92 -12.65
C PHE A 189 -1.37 -12.71 -13.39
N ASN A 190 -1.59 -13.97 -13.02
CA ASN A 190 -2.56 -14.84 -13.66
C ASN A 190 -4.01 -14.33 -13.47
N GLU A 191 -4.34 -13.88 -12.27
CA GLU A 191 -5.66 -13.37 -11.92
C GLU A 191 -6.01 -12.07 -12.65
N LEU A 192 -5.03 -11.17 -12.84
CA LEU A 192 -5.22 -9.96 -13.64
C LEU A 192 -5.39 -10.27 -15.12
N ASP A 193 -4.64 -11.23 -15.65
CA ASP A 193 -4.76 -11.66 -17.06
C ASP A 193 -6.12 -12.32 -17.33
N GLU A 194 -6.58 -13.21 -16.44
CA GLU A 194 -7.92 -13.83 -16.53
C GLU A 194 -9.03 -12.77 -16.50
N ALA A 195 -8.97 -11.86 -15.53
CA ALA A 195 -9.97 -10.81 -15.37
C ALA A 195 -10.02 -9.87 -16.59
N ALA A 196 -8.85 -9.42 -17.07
CA ALA A 196 -8.77 -8.57 -18.25
C ALA A 196 -9.33 -9.26 -19.50
N ALA A 197 -9.05 -10.56 -19.68
CA ALA A 197 -9.56 -11.34 -20.81
C ALA A 197 -11.09 -11.47 -20.78
N ILE A 198 -11.70 -11.75 -19.62
CA ILE A 198 -13.15 -11.81 -19.45
C ILE A 198 -13.80 -10.48 -19.83
N LEU A 199 -13.26 -9.36 -19.32
CA LEU A 199 -13.79 -8.04 -19.62
C LEU A 199 -13.60 -7.66 -21.09
N ALA A 200 -12.45 -7.99 -21.69
CA ALA A 200 -12.17 -7.69 -23.09
C ALA A 200 -13.13 -8.42 -24.04
N GLU A 201 -13.44 -9.70 -23.79
CA GLU A 201 -14.41 -10.45 -24.61
C GLU A 201 -15.83 -9.86 -24.47
N PHE A 202 -16.21 -9.42 -23.27
CA PHE A 202 -17.49 -8.73 -23.08
C PHE A 202 -17.56 -7.40 -23.83
N VAL A 203 -16.54 -6.55 -23.71
CA VAL A 203 -16.49 -5.22 -24.36
C VAL A 203 -16.52 -5.35 -25.88
N LYS A 204 -15.87 -6.38 -26.45
CA LYS A 204 -15.84 -6.63 -27.89
C LYS A 204 -17.25 -6.82 -28.48
N THR A 205 -18.13 -7.45 -27.73
CA THR A 205 -19.52 -7.73 -28.18
C THR A 205 -20.52 -6.69 -27.66
N ASN A 206 -20.17 -5.95 -26.59
CA ASN A 206 -21.06 -5.00 -25.90
C ASN A 206 -20.33 -3.69 -25.54
N PRO A 207 -19.83 -2.89 -26.50
CA PRO A 207 -18.93 -1.77 -26.25
C PRO A 207 -19.53 -0.66 -25.38
N ASP A 208 -20.85 -0.45 -25.49
CA ASP A 208 -21.57 0.62 -24.79
C ASP A 208 -22.24 0.15 -23.49
N ALA A 209 -22.19 -1.13 -23.19
CA ALA A 209 -22.83 -1.66 -21.98
C ALA A 209 -22.08 -1.28 -20.71
N ARG A 210 -22.83 -0.95 -19.66
CA ARG A 210 -22.32 -0.56 -18.33
C ARG A 210 -23.06 -1.31 -17.22
N PRO A 211 -22.95 -2.65 -17.16
CA PRO A 211 -23.79 -3.47 -16.28
C PRO A 211 -23.57 -3.20 -14.77
N LEU A 212 -22.43 -2.63 -14.39
CA LEU A 212 -22.11 -2.26 -12.99
C LEU A 212 -22.24 -0.76 -12.69
N ALA A 213 -22.85 0.04 -13.58
CA ALA A 213 -22.88 1.51 -13.44
C ALA A 213 -23.43 1.99 -12.08
N ALA A 214 -24.41 1.29 -11.51
CA ALA A 214 -25.01 1.63 -10.22
C ALA A 214 -24.09 1.33 -9.02
N TYR A 215 -23.19 0.35 -9.16
CA TYR A 215 -22.38 -0.22 -8.07
C TYR A 215 -20.93 0.23 -8.11
N ASP A 216 -20.33 0.35 -9.28
CA ASP A 216 -18.93 0.73 -9.50
C ASP A 216 -18.74 2.24 -9.24
N LYS A 217 -18.03 2.56 -8.16
CA LYS A 217 -17.74 3.94 -7.72
C LYS A 217 -16.41 4.46 -8.27
N VAL A 218 -15.69 3.63 -9.02
CA VAL A 218 -14.42 3.99 -9.68
C VAL A 218 -14.69 4.44 -11.10
N TYR A 219 -15.23 3.57 -11.94
CA TYR A 219 -15.39 3.80 -13.39
C TYR A 219 -16.84 3.78 -13.90
N ALA A 220 -17.82 3.66 -12.99
CA ALA A 220 -19.25 3.62 -13.35
C ALA A 220 -19.58 2.53 -14.41
N GLY A 221 -18.96 1.36 -14.28
CA GLY A 221 -19.16 0.21 -15.15
C GLY A 221 -18.41 0.26 -16.48
N ASP A 222 -17.46 1.18 -16.66
CA ASP A 222 -16.62 1.21 -17.86
C ASP A 222 -15.52 0.15 -17.80
N PHE A 223 -15.80 -0.99 -18.41
CA PHE A 223 -14.88 -2.12 -18.41
C PHE A 223 -13.61 -1.88 -19.23
N THR A 224 -13.59 -0.96 -20.18
CA THR A 224 -12.37 -0.56 -20.90
C THR A 224 -11.35 0.03 -19.95
N LYS A 225 -11.80 0.86 -18.99
CA LYS A 225 -10.93 1.42 -17.96
C LYS A 225 -10.49 0.39 -16.93
N TRP A 226 -11.36 -0.57 -16.58
CA TRP A 226 -10.99 -1.69 -15.72
C TRP A 226 -9.88 -2.57 -16.33
N ILE A 227 -9.92 -2.80 -17.65
CA ILE A 227 -8.88 -3.53 -18.39
C ILE A 227 -7.56 -2.77 -18.31
N LYS A 228 -7.56 -1.45 -18.58
CA LYS A 228 -6.36 -0.61 -18.45
C LYS A 228 -5.82 -0.60 -17.02
N LEU A 229 -6.68 -0.56 -16.01
CA LEU A 229 -6.28 -0.66 -14.60
C LEU A 229 -5.61 -2.00 -14.31
N ALA A 230 -6.18 -3.13 -14.79
CA ALA A 230 -5.60 -4.45 -14.59
C ALA A 230 -4.18 -4.54 -15.18
N HIS A 231 -3.98 -4.06 -16.40
CA HIS A 231 -2.66 -4.04 -17.03
C HIS A 231 -1.69 -3.08 -16.32
N SER A 232 -2.16 -1.91 -15.86
CA SER A 232 -1.34 -0.95 -15.12
C SER A 232 -0.92 -1.49 -13.75
N LEU A 233 -1.82 -2.19 -13.06
CA LEU A 233 -1.52 -2.89 -11.82
C LEU A 233 -0.52 -4.03 -12.05
N LYS A 234 -0.67 -4.79 -13.14
CA LYS A 234 0.30 -5.82 -13.57
C LYS A 234 1.69 -5.20 -13.77
N LEU A 235 1.79 -4.03 -14.40
CA LEU A 235 3.05 -3.30 -14.55
C LEU A 235 3.64 -2.87 -13.20
N ARG A 236 2.83 -2.33 -12.27
CA ARG A 236 3.28 -2.00 -10.90
C ARG A 236 3.88 -3.23 -10.21
N LEU A 237 3.17 -4.35 -10.25
CA LEU A 237 3.61 -5.61 -9.64
C LEU A 237 4.87 -6.17 -10.29
N ALA A 238 5.00 -6.07 -11.61
CA ALA A 238 6.22 -6.47 -12.33
C ALA A 238 7.42 -5.63 -11.88
N MET A 239 7.28 -4.31 -11.79
CA MET A 239 8.36 -3.44 -11.31
C MET A 239 8.68 -3.69 -9.84
N ARG A 240 7.72 -4.12 -9.01
CA ARG A 240 7.95 -4.47 -7.61
C ARG A 240 8.97 -5.60 -7.45
N ILE A 241 8.91 -6.61 -8.29
CA ILE A 241 9.75 -7.81 -8.17
C ILE A 241 11.09 -7.72 -8.92
N VAL A 242 11.41 -6.58 -9.50
CA VAL A 242 12.57 -6.44 -10.41
C VAL A 242 13.92 -6.85 -9.82
N TYR A 243 14.10 -6.68 -8.51
CA TYR A 243 15.33 -7.08 -7.82
C TYR A 243 15.28 -8.51 -7.25
N ALA A 244 14.11 -9.14 -7.24
CA ALA A 244 13.94 -10.53 -6.79
C ALA A 244 13.90 -11.51 -7.98
N ASP A 245 13.31 -11.11 -9.11
CA ASP A 245 13.19 -11.90 -10.32
C ASP A 245 13.15 -10.97 -11.54
N ALA A 246 14.31 -10.51 -12.00
CA ALA A 246 14.43 -9.54 -13.08
C ALA A 246 13.87 -10.06 -14.41
N THR A 247 14.03 -11.35 -14.71
CA THR A 247 13.55 -11.97 -15.95
C THR A 247 12.02 -11.97 -16.00
N LYS A 248 11.38 -12.41 -14.92
CA LYS A 248 9.91 -12.39 -14.80
C LYS A 248 9.38 -10.96 -14.81
N ALA A 249 10.05 -10.04 -14.09
CA ALA A 249 9.70 -8.63 -14.06
C ALA A 249 9.67 -8.02 -15.46
N GLN A 250 10.72 -8.20 -16.25
CA GLN A 250 10.77 -7.73 -17.64
C GLN A 250 9.64 -8.31 -18.48
N ALA A 251 9.48 -9.63 -18.48
CA ALA A 251 8.47 -10.29 -19.29
C ALA A 251 7.06 -9.78 -18.97
N LYS A 252 6.70 -9.67 -17.67
CA LYS A 252 5.38 -9.21 -17.22
C LYS A 252 5.16 -7.71 -17.43
N ALA A 253 6.20 -6.88 -17.32
CA ALA A 253 6.12 -5.45 -17.61
C ALA A 253 5.90 -5.19 -19.11
N GLU A 254 6.67 -5.80 -19.98
CA GLU A 254 6.55 -5.64 -21.44
C GLU A 254 5.20 -6.20 -21.94
N GLU A 255 4.71 -7.30 -21.36
CA GLU A 255 3.40 -7.86 -21.63
C GLU A 255 2.28 -6.88 -21.27
N ALA A 256 2.33 -6.30 -20.06
CA ALA A 256 1.35 -5.32 -19.58
C ALA A 256 1.34 -4.05 -20.45
N ILE A 257 2.49 -3.49 -20.76
CA ILE A 257 2.62 -2.28 -21.59
C ILE A 257 2.04 -2.53 -23.00
N ARG A 258 2.35 -3.66 -23.61
CA ARG A 258 1.85 -4.04 -24.94
C ARG A 258 0.34 -4.25 -24.95
N ALA A 259 -0.24 -4.77 -23.86
CA ALA A 259 -1.67 -4.98 -23.71
C ALA A 259 -2.48 -3.67 -23.54
N GLY A 260 -1.83 -2.57 -23.20
CA GLY A 260 -2.43 -1.24 -23.05
C GLY A 260 -2.70 -0.90 -21.59
N VAL A 261 -1.94 0.06 -21.08
CA VAL A 261 -2.03 0.60 -19.71
C VAL A 261 -2.74 1.96 -19.69
N MET A 262 -2.93 2.57 -18.53
CA MET A 262 -3.44 3.94 -18.41
C MET A 262 -2.53 4.93 -19.13
N GLU A 263 -3.12 5.90 -19.84
CA GLU A 263 -2.40 6.88 -20.66
C GLU A 263 -2.68 8.33 -20.28
N GLY A 264 -3.83 8.61 -19.67
CA GLY A 264 -4.21 9.96 -19.29
C GLY A 264 -5.03 10.00 -18.00
N ASN A 265 -5.26 11.22 -17.48
CA ASN A 265 -5.96 11.43 -16.23
C ASN A 265 -7.42 10.93 -16.25
N ASP A 266 -8.03 10.77 -17.43
CA ASP A 266 -9.34 10.16 -17.57
C ASP A 266 -9.35 8.65 -17.26
N ASP A 267 -8.20 8.00 -17.31
CA ASP A 267 -8.02 6.60 -16.94
C ASP A 267 -7.77 6.41 -15.43
N ASN A 268 -7.54 7.48 -14.66
CA ASN A 268 -7.21 7.40 -13.25
C ASN A 268 -8.28 6.63 -12.46
N ALA A 269 -7.86 5.67 -11.66
CA ALA A 269 -8.72 4.93 -10.74
C ALA A 269 -8.94 5.74 -9.46
N LEU A 270 -10.10 6.37 -9.35
CA LEU A 270 -10.48 7.24 -8.24
C LEU A 270 -11.79 6.77 -7.63
N ILE A 271 -11.82 6.50 -6.32
CA ILE A 271 -13.08 6.24 -5.61
C ILE A 271 -13.80 7.57 -5.39
N ARG A 272 -15.03 7.67 -5.91
CA ARG A 272 -15.90 8.83 -5.70
C ARG A 272 -16.63 8.70 -4.38
N VAL A 273 -16.43 9.69 -3.51
CA VAL A 273 -17.11 9.82 -2.22
C VAL A 273 -18.05 11.02 -2.22
N ASN A 274 -19.13 10.97 -1.43
CA ASN A 274 -20.18 12.00 -1.45
C ASN A 274 -20.03 13.07 -0.36
N GLY A 275 -19.03 12.95 0.50
CA GLY A 275 -18.78 13.89 1.59
C GLY A 275 -19.71 13.75 2.81
N ALA A 276 -20.61 12.76 2.81
CA ALA A 276 -21.58 12.52 3.87
C ALA A 276 -21.56 11.05 4.36
N SER A 277 -22.21 10.13 3.64
CA SER A 277 -22.19 8.70 3.98
C SER A 277 -20.89 8.00 3.59
N THR A 278 -20.15 8.59 2.67
CA THR A 278 -18.77 8.21 2.30
C THR A 278 -17.93 9.48 2.27
N VAL A 279 -16.75 9.45 2.89
CA VAL A 279 -15.87 10.61 3.03
C VAL A 279 -14.44 10.25 2.65
N ASN A 280 -13.67 11.23 2.22
CA ASN A 280 -12.23 11.07 2.20
C ASN A 280 -11.71 10.94 3.65
N PRO A 281 -11.13 9.80 4.05
CA PRO A 281 -10.73 9.58 5.44
C PRO A 281 -9.62 10.53 5.89
N LEU A 282 -8.75 11.00 4.99
CA LEU A 282 -7.71 11.98 5.32
C LEU A 282 -8.28 13.31 5.77
N TYR A 283 -9.46 13.72 5.23
CA TYR A 283 -10.16 14.89 5.75
C TYR A 283 -10.51 14.73 7.23
N MET A 284 -11.09 13.60 7.61
CA MET A 284 -11.45 13.35 9.00
C MET A 284 -10.23 13.28 9.91
N ILE A 285 -9.17 12.59 9.48
CA ILE A 285 -7.94 12.41 10.27
C ILE A 285 -7.20 13.74 10.44
N CYS A 286 -7.10 14.54 9.38
CA CYS A 286 -6.36 15.80 9.43
C CYS A 286 -7.15 16.94 10.09
N HIS A 287 -8.44 17.11 9.70
CA HIS A 287 -9.21 18.28 10.12
C HIS A 287 -10.09 18.03 11.35
N SER A 288 -10.69 16.83 11.48
CA SER A 288 -11.57 16.53 12.62
C SER A 288 -10.81 15.96 13.81
N TYR A 289 -9.90 14.99 13.59
CA TYR A 289 -9.10 14.39 14.66
C TYR A 289 -7.84 15.22 14.97
N ASN A 290 -7.36 16.00 14.01
CA ASN A 290 -6.12 16.77 14.14
C ASN A 290 -4.86 15.92 14.34
N ASP A 291 -4.80 14.74 13.74
CA ASP A 291 -3.76 13.74 14.00
C ASP A 291 -2.66 13.71 12.95
N SER A 292 -2.86 14.31 11.77
CA SER A 292 -1.93 14.25 10.63
C SER A 292 -1.62 15.62 10.05
N ARG A 293 -0.38 15.80 9.61
CA ARG A 293 0.16 17.01 8.96
C ARG A 293 1.03 16.62 7.78
N LEU A 294 1.42 17.62 6.97
CA LEU A 294 2.51 17.47 5.99
C LEU A 294 3.71 16.78 6.64
N GLY A 295 4.28 15.79 5.98
CA GLY A 295 5.50 15.13 6.43
C GLY A 295 6.76 15.92 6.07
N ALA A 296 7.75 15.92 6.96
CA ALA A 296 9.03 16.62 6.75
C ALA A 296 9.72 16.20 5.45
N THR A 297 9.72 14.93 5.11
CA THR A 297 10.32 14.44 3.86
C THR A 297 9.68 15.08 2.63
N LEU A 298 8.35 15.04 2.52
CA LEU A 298 7.66 15.61 1.37
C LEU A 298 7.82 17.13 1.31
N GLU A 299 7.82 17.82 2.46
CA GLU A 299 8.09 19.25 2.54
C GLU A 299 9.41 19.62 1.86
N THR A 300 10.50 18.91 2.20
CA THR A 300 11.84 19.22 1.68
C THR A 300 11.94 19.09 0.18
N TYR A 301 11.29 18.08 -0.40
CA TYR A 301 11.21 17.90 -1.86
C TYR A 301 10.39 19.00 -2.52
N LEU A 302 9.17 19.25 -2.04
CA LEU A 302 8.29 20.24 -2.66
C LEU A 302 8.85 21.66 -2.57
N LYS A 303 9.45 22.04 -1.43
CA LYS A 303 10.11 23.34 -1.27
C LYS A 303 11.37 23.45 -2.12
N GLY A 304 12.26 22.44 -2.07
CA GLY A 304 13.51 22.44 -2.81
C GLY A 304 13.32 22.54 -4.32
N TYR A 305 12.37 21.81 -4.84
CA TYR A 305 12.01 21.85 -6.27
C TYR A 305 11.16 23.06 -6.66
N LYS A 306 10.75 23.90 -5.70
CA LYS A 306 9.78 25.00 -5.90
C LYS A 306 8.51 24.50 -6.59
N ASP A 307 8.03 23.35 -6.14
CA ASP A 307 6.93 22.61 -6.75
C ASP A 307 5.60 23.36 -6.55
N PRO A 308 4.92 23.76 -7.63
CA PRO A 308 3.64 24.49 -7.52
C PRO A 308 2.51 23.66 -6.92
N ARG A 309 2.65 22.33 -6.85
CA ARG A 309 1.68 21.44 -6.21
C ARG A 309 1.63 21.61 -4.70
N LEU A 310 2.67 22.18 -4.07
CA LEU A 310 2.72 22.38 -2.61
C LEU A 310 1.46 23.10 -2.09
N GLY A 311 1.10 24.25 -2.69
CA GLY A 311 -0.07 25.02 -2.28
C GLY A 311 -1.42 24.44 -2.73
N LEU A 312 -1.42 23.44 -3.62
CA LEU A 312 -2.63 22.69 -3.97
C LEU A 312 -2.89 21.52 -3.02
N LEU A 313 -1.83 20.91 -2.50
CA LEU A 313 -1.89 19.71 -1.67
C LEU A 313 -1.97 20.02 -0.17
N PHE A 314 -1.46 21.19 0.25
CA PHE A 314 -1.38 21.57 1.66
C PHE A 314 -1.85 23.00 1.91
N GLU A 315 -2.33 23.24 3.12
CA GLU A 315 -2.62 24.57 3.63
C GLU A 315 -1.35 25.16 4.27
N PRO A 316 -1.13 26.48 4.21
CA PRO A 316 -0.06 27.12 4.97
C PRO A 316 -0.16 26.77 6.46
N SER A 317 0.98 26.73 7.17
CA SER A 317 1.00 26.51 8.62
C SER A 317 0.31 27.68 9.36
N GLU A 318 -0.27 27.37 10.51
CA GLU A 318 -0.98 28.34 11.38
C GLU A 318 -0.03 29.18 12.25
N VAL A 319 1.28 29.13 11.99
CA VAL A 319 2.26 29.89 12.76
C VAL A 319 2.19 31.36 12.40
N SER A 320 2.09 32.18 13.44
CA SER A 320 1.94 33.62 13.35
C SER A 320 3.06 34.29 12.55
N GLY A 321 2.69 34.98 11.47
CA GLY A 321 3.58 35.90 10.74
C GLY A 321 4.21 35.38 9.45
N ALA A 322 4.13 34.10 9.11
CA ALA A 322 4.64 33.58 7.86
C ALA A 322 3.58 32.73 7.15
N LYS A 323 3.29 33.02 5.89
CA LYS A 323 2.57 32.12 4.99
C LYS A 323 3.59 31.12 4.44
N ASP A 324 3.99 30.15 5.27
CA ASP A 324 4.91 29.08 4.87
C ASP A 324 4.27 27.72 5.13
N TYR A 325 4.80 26.69 4.50
CA TYR A 325 4.39 25.30 4.68
C TYR A 325 5.40 24.60 5.57
N ASN A 326 4.94 24.00 6.65
CA ASN A 326 5.82 23.32 7.60
C ASN A 326 5.29 21.93 7.90
N GLY A 327 6.14 20.94 7.68
CA GLY A 327 5.87 19.53 7.94
C GLY A 327 6.30 19.11 9.35
N VAL A 328 6.00 17.86 9.65
CA VAL A 328 6.37 17.21 10.92
C VAL A 328 7.26 16.01 10.63
N ARG A 329 8.41 15.93 11.26
CA ARG A 329 9.31 14.77 11.18
C ARG A 329 8.68 13.57 11.91
N THR A 330 8.74 12.40 11.30
CA THR A 330 8.27 11.17 11.93
C THR A 330 9.17 10.77 13.10
N GLY A 331 8.57 10.31 14.19
CA GLY A 331 9.29 9.76 15.33
C GLY A 331 10.00 10.80 16.21
N ILE A 332 9.53 12.04 16.23
CA ILE A 332 10.01 13.08 17.16
C ILE A 332 9.33 12.95 18.53
N TYR A 333 9.97 13.50 19.55
CA TYR A 333 9.36 13.63 20.85
C TYR A 333 8.33 14.77 20.86
N MET A 334 7.12 14.47 21.32
CA MET A 334 6.04 15.44 21.49
C MET A 334 5.47 15.34 22.90
N THR A 335 5.21 16.48 23.53
CA THR A 335 4.63 16.53 24.86
C THR A 335 3.12 16.80 24.84
N GLY A 336 2.58 17.25 23.69
CA GLY A 336 1.17 17.61 23.57
C GLY A 336 0.75 17.94 22.14
N ASN A 337 0.23 19.13 21.94
CA ASN A 337 -0.42 19.55 20.71
C ASN A 337 0.41 20.54 19.87
N GLU A 338 1.68 20.69 20.18
CA GLU A 338 2.56 21.73 19.65
C GLU A 338 2.69 21.72 18.12
N TYR A 339 2.67 20.52 17.49
CA TYR A 339 2.78 20.39 16.04
C TYR A 339 1.44 20.50 15.28
N LYS A 340 0.34 20.74 15.99
CA LYS A 340 -0.97 20.94 15.34
C LYS A 340 -1.05 22.22 14.50
N VAL A 341 -0.13 23.14 14.70
CA VAL A 341 0.01 24.38 13.90
C VAL A 341 0.70 24.16 12.55
N CYS A 342 1.35 23.00 12.34
CA CYS A 342 1.96 22.65 11.06
C CYS A 342 0.92 22.48 9.95
N SER A 343 1.39 22.43 8.70
CA SER A 343 0.56 22.43 7.49
C SER A 343 -0.42 21.27 7.43
N LYS A 344 -1.70 21.58 7.31
CA LYS A 344 -2.78 20.63 7.09
C LYS A 344 -2.82 20.19 5.64
N LEU A 345 -3.41 19.01 5.41
CA LEU A 345 -3.72 18.54 4.06
C LEU A 345 -4.86 19.39 3.49
N ASN A 346 -4.69 19.90 2.28
CA ASN A 346 -5.73 20.64 1.57
C ASN A 346 -6.72 19.66 0.90
N VAL A 347 -7.60 19.09 1.69
CA VAL A 347 -8.54 18.03 1.32
C VAL A 347 -9.92 18.30 1.93
N THR A 348 -10.98 17.98 1.20
CA THR A 348 -12.37 18.02 1.70
C THR A 348 -12.93 16.61 1.92
N ALA A 349 -14.06 16.54 2.60
CA ALA A 349 -14.77 15.27 2.79
C ALA A 349 -15.18 14.60 1.46
N SER A 350 -15.36 15.38 0.39
CA SER A 350 -15.75 14.90 -0.95
C SER A 350 -14.61 14.78 -1.95
N THR A 351 -13.37 15.09 -1.55
CA THR A 351 -12.20 14.89 -2.43
C THR A 351 -12.09 13.41 -2.80
N PRO A 352 -11.99 13.05 -4.09
CA PRO A 352 -11.85 11.65 -4.52
C PRO A 352 -10.64 10.97 -3.91
N ILE A 353 -10.73 9.67 -3.67
CA ILE A 353 -9.64 8.86 -3.12
C ILE A 353 -8.90 8.18 -4.25
N GLN A 354 -7.59 8.38 -4.33
CA GLN A 354 -6.74 7.85 -5.40
C GLN A 354 -6.37 6.39 -5.13
N LEU A 355 -6.59 5.51 -6.13
CA LEU A 355 -6.14 4.11 -6.12
C LEU A 355 -4.90 3.89 -6.99
N MET A 356 -4.91 4.43 -8.21
CA MET A 356 -3.81 4.39 -9.18
C MET A 356 -3.99 5.49 -10.23
N THR A 357 -2.89 6.05 -10.73
CA THR A 357 -2.92 7.15 -11.71
C THR A 357 -2.08 6.86 -12.94
N ALA A 358 -2.43 7.50 -14.06
CA ALA A 358 -1.66 7.44 -15.29
C ALA A 358 -0.25 8.04 -15.12
N ALA A 359 -0.10 9.05 -14.27
CA ALA A 359 1.22 9.62 -13.96
C ALA A 359 2.17 8.56 -13.37
N GLU A 360 1.68 7.75 -12.43
CA GLU A 360 2.47 6.63 -11.90
C GLU A 360 2.88 5.65 -13.00
N VAL A 361 1.96 5.32 -13.92
CA VAL A 361 2.22 4.39 -15.01
C VAL A 361 3.35 4.90 -15.92
N TYR A 362 3.41 6.19 -16.20
CA TYR A 362 4.52 6.78 -16.96
C TYR A 362 5.85 6.64 -16.24
N PHE A 363 5.91 6.81 -14.92
CA PHE A 363 7.14 6.60 -14.16
C PHE A 363 7.56 5.12 -14.10
N LEU A 364 6.60 4.19 -14.00
CA LEU A 364 6.89 2.75 -14.12
C LEU A 364 7.47 2.41 -15.50
N LYS A 365 6.92 2.98 -16.57
CA LYS A 365 7.43 2.85 -17.94
C LYS A 365 8.82 3.51 -18.08
N ALA A 366 9.04 4.67 -17.46
CA ALA A 366 10.34 5.36 -17.48
C ALA A 366 11.43 4.49 -16.84
N GLU A 367 11.16 3.86 -15.70
CA GLU A 367 12.06 2.91 -15.07
C GLU A 367 12.29 1.68 -15.96
N ALA A 368 11.24 1.12 -16.57
CA ALA A 368 11.35 0.00 -17.50
C ALA A 368 12.26 0.36 -18.71
N ALA A 369 12.08 1.56 -19.28
CA ALA A 369 12.93 2.06 -20.36
C ALA A 369 14.39 2.28 -19.93
N LEU A 370 14.61 2.80 -18.71
CA LEU A 370 15.94 2.97 -18.13
C LEU A 370 16.65 1.61 -17.99
N ARG A 371 15.90 0.53 -17.73
CA ARG A 371 16.40 -0.85 -17.69
C ARG A 371 16.62 -1.48 -19.08
N GLY A 372 16.35 -0.74 -20.16
CA GLY A 372 16.48 -1.24 -21.54
C GLY A 372 15.31 -2.10 -22.03
N TRP A 373 14.16 -2.08 -21.33
CA TRP A 373 12.98 -2.85 -21.69
C TRP A 373 12.09 -2.13 -22.72
N GLN A 374 11.20 -2.86 -23.36
CA GLN A 374 10.26 -2.32 -24.35
C GLN A 374 9.14 -1.52 -23.67
N ALA A 375 9.38 -0.25 -23.39
CA ALA A 375 8.48 0.61 -22.62
C ALA A 375 7.62 1.58 -23.46
N GLY A 376 7.80 1.61 -24.78
CA GLY A 376 7.05 2.48 -25.68
C GLY A 376 7.55 3.93 -25.73
N GLY A 377 8.80 4.20 -25.34
CA GLY A 377 9.46 5.50 -25.39
C GLY A 377 10.81 5.46 -24.68
N SER A 378 11.61 6.52 -24.78
CA SER A 378 12.84 6.65 -24.00
C SER A 378 12.53 6.93 -22.54
N ALA A 379 13.45 6.63 -21.62
CA ALA A 379 13.30 6.89 -20.19
C ALA A 379 12.99 8.38 -19.93
N GLN A 380 13.72 9.30 -20.59
CA GLN A 380 13.48 10.74 -20.48
C GLN A 380 12.08 11.14 -20.95
N GLN A 381 11.66 10.70 -22.14
CA GLN A 381 10.34 11.05 -22.68
C GLN A 381 9.21 10.59 -21.74
N LEU A 382 9.32 9.36 -21.20
CA LEU A 382 8.33 8.80 -20.30
C LEU A 382 8.35 9.48 -18.93
N TYR A 383 9.52 9.82 -18.40
CA TYR A 383 9.69 10.61 -17.19
C TYR A 383 9.01 11.98 -17.30
N GLU A 384 9.35 12.75 -18.35
CA GLU A 384 8.76 14.06 -18.58
C GLU A 384 7.24 13.99 -18.79
N GLN A 385 6.77 12.94 -19.50
CA GLN A 385 5.32 12.73 -19.66
C GLN A 385 4.65 12.41 -18.32
N GLY A 386 5.30 11.65 -17.45
CA GLY A 386 4.82 11.39 -16.09
C GLY A 386 4.64 12.67 -15.28
N VAL A 387 5.63 13.58 -15.33
CA VAL A 387 5.55 14.89 -14.67
C VAL A 387 4.42 15.72 -15.26
N ARG A 388 4.29 15.84 -16.60
CA ARG A 388 3.20 16.59 -17.26
C ARG A 388 1.83 16.02 -16.88
N THR A 389 1.68 14.70 -16.86
CA THR A 389 0.43 14.03 -16.47
C THR A 389 0.07 14.33 -15.01
N ALA A 390 1.06 14.32 -14.09
CA ALA A 390 0.85 14.66 -12.68
C ALA A 390 0.46 16.13 -12.48
N PHE A 391 1.02 17.06 -13.28
CA PHE A 391 0.66 18.49 -13.23
C PHE A 391 -0.75 18.75 -13.76
N ASP A 392 -1.20 17.97 -14.72
CA ASP A 392 -2.51 18.08 -15.36
C ASP A 392 -3.63 17.39 -14.56
N GLN A 393 -3.26 16.65 -13.49
CA GLN A 393 -4.21 16.02 -12.59
C GLN A 393 -4.87 17.06 -11.68
N PRO A 394 -6.20 17.00 -11.48
CA PRO A 394 -6.88 17.81 -10.47
C PRO A 394 -6.42 17.43 -9.05
N LEU A 395 -6.00 18.40 -8.26
CA LEU A 395 -5.40 18.19 -6.94
C LEU A 395 -6.12 18.97 -5.83
N GLY A 396 -5.98 18.47 -4.62
CA GLY A 396 -6.43 19.12 -3.40
C GLY A 396 -7.93 19.38 -3.33
N ALA A 397 -8.32 20.22 -2.39
CA ALA A 397 -9.73 20.60 -2.17
C ALA A 397 -10.36 21.33 -3.36
N SER A 398 -9.59 22.17 -4.04
CA SER A 398 -10.04 22.95 -5.18
C SER A 398 -10.16 22.16 -6.48
N GLN A 399 -9.61 20.95 -6.54
CA GLN A 399 -9.49 20.14 -7.75
C GLN A 399 -8.84 20.92 -8.91
N ALA A 400 -7.85 21.77 -8.59
CA ALA A 400 -7.11 22.58 -9.55
C ALA A 400 -5.90 21.82 -10.08
N LYS A 401 -5.45 22.22 -11.27
CA LYS A 401 -4.22 21.72 -11.90
C LYS A 401 -3.03 22.60 -11.50
N ALA A 402 -1.84 22.03 -11.47
CA ALA A 402 -0.61 22.75 -11.12
C ALA A 402 -0.10 23.71 -12.22
N GLY A 403 -0.73 23.70 -13.38
CA GLY A 403 -0.32 24.50 -14.54
C GLY A 403 0.65 23.76 -15.46
N SER A 404 1.52 24.53 -16.18
CA SER A 404 2.51 23.93 -17.10
C SER A 404 3.68 23.32 -16.34
N ALA A 405 4.06 22.11 -16.71
CA ALA A 405 5.22 21.40 -16.18
C ALA A 405 6.56 21.82 -16.79
N ASP A 406 6.54 22.60 -17.88
CA ASP A 406 7.75 22.83 -18.71
C ASP A 406 8.85 23.62 -17.98
N GLU A 407 8.49 24.58 -17.14
CA GLU A 407 9.49 25.28 -16.30
C GLU A 407 9.96 24.41 -15.14
N TYR A 408 9.08 23.63 -14.54
CA TYR A 408 9.43 22.68 -13.49
C TYR A 408 10.44 21.62 -13.97
N LEU A 409 10.26 21.11 -15.19
CA LEU A 409 11.15 20.14 -15.83
C LEU A 409 12.57 20.67 -16.12
N LYS A 410 12.77 21.98 -16.07
CA LYS A 410 14.10 22.63 -16.20
C LYS A 410 14.77 22.85 -14.83
N GLY A 411 14.08 22.52 -13.73
CA GLY A 411 14.55 22.80 -12.37
C GLY A 411 15.84 22.06 -12.04
N THR A 412 16.86 22.79 -11.64
CA THR A 412 18.18 22.29 -11.26
C THR A 412 18.43 22.31 -9.76
N THR A 413 17.49 22.81 -8.99
CA THR A 413 17.57 22.83 -7.52
C THR A 413 17.30 21.43 -6.95
N THR A 414 17.86 21.18 -5.78
CA THR A 414 17.72 19.94 -5.01
C THR A 414 16.77 20.12 -3.83
N PRO A 415 16.33 19.04 -3.18
CA PRO A 415 15.60 19.14 -1.92
C PRO A 415 16.36 19.98 -0.89
N VAL A 416 15.61 20.74 -0.09
CA VAL A 416 16.21 21.60 0.95
C VAL A 416 16.37 20.82 2.26
N PRO A 417 17.32 21.22 3.13
CA PRO A 417 17.36 20.70 4.49
C PRO A 417 16.02 20.90 5.22
N TYR A 418 15.64 19.92 6.04
CA TYR A 418 14.47 20.07 6.89
C TYR A 418 14.82 20.94 8.11
N LYS A 419 14.03 21.96 8.32
CA LYS A 419 14.10 22.81 9.51
C LYS A 419 12.82 22.64 10.32
N ASP A 420 12.94 22.06 11.49
CA ASP A 420 11.79 21.95 12.39
C ASP A 420 11.28 23.32 12.83
N LEU A 421 9.96 23.48 12.85
CA LEU A 421 9.33 24.76 13.11
C LEU A 421 9.44 25.18 14.58
N LEU A 422 9.46 24.22 15.49
CA LEU A 422 9.32 24.43 16.94
C LEU A 422 10.58 24.05 17.72
N ASP A 423 11.39 23.15 17.18
CA ASP A 423 12.56 22.60 17.84
C ASP A 423 13.69 22.29 16.85
N SER A 424 14.83 22.99 17.01
CA SER A 424 16.00 22.78 16.16
C SER A 424 16.59 21.36 16.25
N TYR A 425 16.42 20.68 17.39
CA TYR A 425 16.87 19.30 17.58
C TYR A 425 16.25 18.31 16.58
N ASN A 426 15.00 18.55 16.19
CA ASN A 426 14.30 17.74 15.22
C ASN A 426 14.64 18.06 13.75
N SER A 427 15.52 19.05 13.51
CA SER A 427 15.95 19.47 12.18
C SER A 427 16.94 18.46 11.56
N VAL A 428 17.01 18.42 10.22
CA VAL A 428 17.96 17.60 9.46
C VAL A 428 18.73 18.49 8.51
N ALA A 429 20.07 18.54 8.67
CA ALA A 429 20.94 19.49 8.00
C ALA A 429 21.12 19.21 6.50
N THR A 430 21.19 17.93 6.11
CA THR A 430 21.41 17.51 4.72
C THR A 430 20.24 16.67 4.24
N PHE A 431 19.88 16.82 2.97
CA PHE A 431 18.80 16.09 2.38
C PHE A 431 18.92 16.05 0.85
N GLY A 432 18.58 14.91 0.23
CA GLY A 432 18.37 14.71 -1.20
C GLY A 432 19.49 15.18 -2.14
N HIS A 433 19.72 14.46 -3.21
CA HIS A 433 20.82 14.77 -4.13
C HIS A 433 20.41 14.92 -5.59
N CYS A 434 19.16 14.63 -5.97
CA CYS A 434 18.73 14.76 -7.35
C CYS A 434 17.94 16.04 -7.61
N SER A 435 18.05 16.56 -8.83
CA SER A 435 17.22 17.65 -9.35
C SER A 435 16.13 17.11 -10.26
N VAL A 436 15.17 17.98 -10.64
CA VAL A 436 14.09 17.60 -11.55
C VAL A 436 14.56 17.46 -12.99
N ALA A 437 15.44 18.36 -13.47
CA ALA A 437 15.92 18.35 -14.85
C ALA A 437 16.67 17.06 -15.17
N TRP A 438 16.23 16.36 -16.23
CA TRP A 438 16.76 15.05 -16.62
C TRP A 438 18.26 15.04 -16.83
N ASN A 439 18.80 16.02 -17.59
CA ASN A 439 20.20 16.10 -17.97
C ASN A 439 21.08 16.87 -16.96
N HIS A 440 20.54 17.29 -15.82
CA HIS A 440 21.30 17.98 -14.79
C HIS A 440 21.77 16.98 -13.75
N GLN A 441 23.10 16.81 -13.65
CA GLN A 441 23.75 16.02 -12.61
C GLN A 441 24.12 16.95 -11.45
N VAL A 442 23.83 16.50 -10.24
CA VAL A 442 24.24 17.19 -9.02
C VAL A 442 25.64 16.74 -8.66
N GLN A 443 26.61 17.66 -8.66
CA GLN A 443 27.95 17.36 -8.17
C GLN A 443 27.90 17.19 -6.66
N ILE A 444 28.27 16.02 -6.19
CA ILE A 444 28.46 15.75 -4.77
C ILE A 444 29.93 16.03 -4.49
N ASP A 445 30.23 17.01 -3.65
CA ASP A 445 31.59 17.18 -3.14
C ASP A 445 31.88 16.01 -2.19
N ASP A 446 32.70 15.06 -2.65
CA ASP A 446 33.11 13.88 -1.87
C ASP A 446 33.91 14.24 -0.58
N ASN A 447 34.14 15.53 -0.32
CA ASN A 447 34.89 16.02 0.85
C ASN A 447 34.06 16.04 2.15
N ASP A 448 32.76 15.76 2.11
CA ASP A 448 31.92 15.69 3.32
C ASP A 448 31.93 14.30 4.00
N ASP A 449 32.68 13.33 3.48
CA ASP A 449 32.69 11.96 3.98
C ASP A 449 33.75 11.71 5.10
N ASP A 450 34.69 12.66 5.38
CA ASP A 450 35.87 12.42 6.23
C ASP A 450 35.88 13.13 7.58
N ASP A 451 34.74 13.52 8.15
CA ASP A 451 34.72 14.04 9.53
C ASP A 451 34.12 13.03 10.53
N GLU A 452 34.73 11.83 10.58
CA GLU A 452 34.67 10.98 11.78
C GLU A 452 35.80 11.36 12.72
N GLY A 453 35.76 12.59 13.24
CA GLY A 453 36.54 13.02 14.39
C GLY A 453 36.00 12.37 15.66
N GLY A 454 36.35 11.13 15.89
CA GLY A 454 36.16 10.48 17.18
C GLY A 454 37.09 11.07 18.21
N ASP A 455 36.59 11.96 19.04
CA ASP A 455 37.23 12.24 20.33
C ASP A 455 37.11 11.02 21.23
N ASP A 456 38.17 10.21 21.29
CA ASP A 456 38.37 9.21 22.33
C ASP A 456 39.19 9.81 23.48
N PRO A 457 38.62 10.02 24.67
CA PRO A 457 39.39 10.36 25.87
C PRO A 457 39.57 9.09 26.71
N GLY A 458 40.60 8.32 26.43
CA GLY A 458 40.87 7.11 27.22
C GLY A 458 42.31 6.62 27.14
N ASP A 459 43.20 7.38 27.76
CA ASP A 459 44.56 7.02 28.12
C ASP A 459 44.55 5.80 29.07
N TYR A 460 45.07 4.64 28.65
CA TYR A 460 45.57 3.58 29.51
C TYR A 460 46.92 3.07 28.99
N PRO A 461 47.90 2.86 29.88
CA PRO A 461 49.28 2.66 29.50
C PRO A 461 49.60 1.26 29.01
N ASP A 462 50.52 1.25 28.08
CA ASP A 462 51.30 0.21 27.51
C ASP A 462 51.84 -0.81 28.53
N ASP A 463 51.66 -2.08 28.31
CA ASP A 463 52.50 -3.11 28.89
C ASP A 463 52.89 -4.14 27.84
N GLY A 464 54.18 -4.21 27.64
CA GLY A 464 54.87 -4.82 26.56
C GLY A 464 54.89 -6.35 26.56
N GLY A 465 55.24 -6.92 25.41
CA GLY A 465 55.73 -8.31 25.36
C GLY A 465 55.56 -9.05 24.03
N ASN A 466 56.49 -8.79 23.19
CA ASN A 466 57.30 -9.74 22.36
C ASN A 466 56.67 -10.53 21.19
N PRO A 467 57.40 -10.57 20.11
CA PRO A 467 57.01 -11.29 18.87
C PRO A 467 57.63 -12.69 18.83
N ASP A 468 57.00 -13.56 18.12
CA ASP A 468 57.63 -14.50 17.16
C ASP A 468 56.71 -15.67 16.77
N ASP A 469 57.04 -16.18 15.60
CA ASP A 469 56.70 -17.43 14.94
C ASP A 469 55.36 -17.40 14.17
N GLY A 470 55.33 -17.44 12.89
CA GLY A 470 56.13 -18.20 11.93
C GLY A 470 55.27 -19.31 11.32
N ASP A 471 55.05 -19.22 9.99
CA ASP A 471 54.81 -20.32 9.05
C ASP A 471 53.46 -21.06 9.07
N ASP A 472 52.78 -21.00 8.00
CA ASP A 472 52.85 -21.77 6.78
C ASP A 472 51.55 -22.51 6.42
N ASP A 473 51.09 -22.24 5.21
CA ASP A 473 50.61 -23.16 4.20
C ASP A 473 49.27 -23.91 4.40
N GLY A 474 48.45 -23.81 3.39
CA GLY A 474 47.36 -24.74 3.14
C GLY A 474 46.20 -24.12 2.36
N GLY A 475 46.40 -23.74 1.13
CA GLY A 475 45.31 -23.46 0.18
C GLY A 475 44.42 -24.69 -0.02
N ILE A 476 43.13 -24.49 0.05
CA ILE A 476 42.17 -25.25 -0.75
C ILE A 476 41.18 -24.23 -1.30
N ASP A 477 41.37 -23.92 -2.55
CA ASP A 477 40.42 -23.32 -3.46
C ASP A 477 39.33 -24.37 -3.72
N ASP A 478 38.11 -24.09 -3.35
CA ASP A 478 36.89 -24.52 -4.06
C ASP A 478 35.64 -23.93 -3.40
N GLY A 479 35.28 -22.80 -3.86
CA GLY A 479 34.01 -22.15 -3.55
C GLY A 479 33.69 -21.21 -4.67
N GLY A 480 33.08 -21.73 -5.75
CA GLY A 480 32.58 -20.91 -6.83
C GLY A 480 31.75 -19.75 -6.27
N GLU A 481 32.34 -18.56 -6.24
CA GLU A 481 31.62 -17.33 -6.07
C GLU A 481 30.52 -17.29 -7.13
N ILE A 482 29.27 -17.51 -6.71
CA ILE A 482 28.12 -17.07 -7.47
C ILE A 482 28.27 -15.54 -7.51
N MET A 483 28.88 -15.05 -8.59
CA MET A 483 28.91 -13.63 -8.89
C MET A 483 27.51 -13.08 -8.64
N PRO A 484 27.32 -12.05 -7.79
CA PRO A 484 26.03 -11.39 -7.68
C PRO A 484 25.68 -10.93 -9.09
N ALA A 485 24.46 -11.26 -9.54
CA ALA A 485 23.97 -10.84 -10.85
C ALA A 485 24.28 -9.36 -10.99
N MET A 486 25.12 -9.01 -11.97
CA MET A 486 25.48 -7.63 -12.26
C MET A 486 24.20 -6.81 -12.27
N SER A 487 24.18 -5.71 -11.50
CA SER A 487 23.08 -4.73 -11.57
C SER A 487 22.83 -4.47 -13.06
N PRO A 488 21.61 -4.63 -13.56
CA PRO A 488 21.32 -4.40 -14.99
C PRO A 488 21.53 -2.94 -15.41
N PHE A 489 21.97 -2.09 -14.49
CA PHE A 489 22.30 -0.68 -14.70
C PHE A 489 23.82 -0.53 -14.89
N GLY A 490 24.23 -0.05 -16.04
CA GLY A 490 25.62 0.31 -16.29
C GLY A 490 25.91 1.75 -15.84
N GLY A 491 26.62 1.91 -14.72
CA GLY A 491 27.25 3.18 -14.34
C GLY A 491 26.48 4.05 -13.32
N ALA A 492 27.17 5.03 -12.74
CA ALA A 492 26.66 5.98 -11.74
C ALA A 492 25.47 6.82 -12.28
N ASP A 493 25.50 7.17 -13.55
CA ASP A 493 24.45 7.96 -14.21
C ASP A 493 23.07 7.28 -14.16
N SER A 494 23.03 5.94 -14.29
CA SER A 494 21.77 5.18 -14.28
C SER A 494 21.13 5.17 -12.90
N GLU A 495 21.90 5.18 -11.83
CA GLU A 495 21.39 5.22 -10.46
C GLU A 495 20.82 6.59 -10.12
N GLU A 496 21.45 7.69 -10.56
CA GLU A 496 20.90 9.04 -10.40
C GLU A 496 19.59 9.21 -11.19
N LEU A 497 19.53 8.70 -12.41
CA LEU A 497 18.31 8.73 -13.21
C LEU A 497 17.18 7.91 -12.56
N LEU A 498 17.50 6.79 -11.94
CA LEU A 498 16.53 6.02 -11.15
C LEU A 498 16.03 6.84 -9.95
N GLU A 499 16.92 7.52 -9.22
CA GLU A 499 16.53 8.41 -8.11
C GLU A 499 15.58 9.51 -8.60
N LYS A 500 15.86 10.16 -9.74
CA LYS A 500 14.97 11.16 -10.34
C LYS A 500 13.59 10.61 -10.66
N ILE A 501 13.53 9.45 -11.35
CA ILE A 501 12.27 8.80 -11.72
C ILE A 501 11.45 8.48 -10.45
N ILE A 502 12.06 7.83 -9.47
CA ILE A 502 11.35 7.39 -8.26
C ILE A 502 10.94 8.59 -7.39
N THR A 503 11.76 9.65 -7.33
CA THR A 503 11.41 10.86 -6.58
C THR A 503 10.21 11.58 -7.20
N GLN A 504 10.14 11.71 -8.53
CA GLN A 504 8.97 12.32 -9.18
C GLN A 504 7.74 11.40 -9.11
N LYS A 505 7.94 10.07 -9.20
CA LYS A 505 6.89 9.10 -8.91
C LYS A 505 6.36 9.26 -7.49
N TYR A 506 7.23 9.40 -6.49
CA TYR A 506 6.87 9.62 -5.09
C TYR A 506 5.95 10.83 -4.93
N ILE A 507 6.32 11.99 -5.50
CA ILE A 507 5.47 13.19 -5.43
C ILE A 507 4.11 12.95 -6.12
N ALA A 508 4.10 12.27 -7.27
CA ALA A 508 2.88 11.95 -8.00
C ALA A 508 1.98 10.90 -7.32
N LEU A 509 2.56 10.03 -6.50
CA LEU A 509 1.83 9.04 -5.71
C LEU A 509 1.04 9.65 -4.55
N TYR A 510 1.40 10.87 -4.06
CA TYR A 510 0.68 11.48 -2.97
C TYR A 510 -0.84 11.53 -3.26
N PRO A 511 -1.72 11.06 -2.35
CA PRO A 511 -1.46 10.66 -0.95
C PRO A 511 -1.34 9.13 -0.72
N ASP A 512 -1.02 8.29 -1.70
CA ASP A 512 -0.86 6.84 -1.53
C ASP A 512 0.47 6.48 -0.82
N GLY A 513 0.53 6.70 0.49
CA GLY A 513 1.73 6.46 1.28
C GLY A 513 2.12 4.98 1.35
N GLN A 514 1.17 4.05 1.22
CA GLN A 514 1.48 2.62 1.20
C GLN A 514 2.30 2.24 -0.03
N GLU A 515 1.95 2.76 -1.21
CA GLU A 515 2.72 2.52 -2.44
C GLU A 515 4.08 3.22 -2.37
N ALA A 516 4.12 4.46 -1.88
CA ALA A 516 5.37 5.21 -1.70
C ALA A 516 6.34 4.51 -0.71
N TRP A 517 5.84 3.95 0.40
CA TRP A 517 6.63 3.13 1.32
C TRP A 517 7.15 1.85 0.68
N SER A 518 6.34 1.20 -0.17
CA SER A 518 6.77 0.03 -0.92
C SER A 518 7.89 0.36 -1.93
N GLU A 519 7.80 1.50 -2.62
CA GLU A 519 8.85 1.96 -3.54
C GLU A 519 10.15 2.32 -2.82
N PHE A 520 10.06 3.00 -1.68
CA PHE A 520 11.23 3.26 -0.84
C PHE A 520 11.92 1.95 -0.43
N ARG A 521 11.16 0.98 0.09
CA ARG A 521 11.73 -0.33 0.46
C ARG A 521 12.35 -1.06 -0.73
N ARG A 522 11.76 -0.95 -1.92
CA ARG A 522 12.25 -1.59 -3.13
C ARG A 522 13.55 -0.96 -3.65
N THR A 523 13.63 0.37 -3.66
CA THR A 523 14.68 1.12 -4.37
C THR A 523 15.68 1.84 -3.46
N GLY A 524 15.26 2.22 -2.23
CA GLY A 524 15.95 3.17 -1.39
C GLY A 524 15.60 4.63 -1.70
N TYR A 525 14.67 4.87 -2.64
CA TYR A 525 14.27 6.21 -3.08
C TYR A 525 12.78 6.48 -2.89
N PRO A 526 12.35 7.76 -2.72
CA PRO A 526 13.25 8.88 -2.45
C PRO A 526 13.96 8.69 -1.12
N ARG A 527 14.99 9.46 -0.83
CA ARG A 527 15.63 9.43 0.49
C ARG A 527 14.65 10.01 1.50
N VAL A 528 14.30 9.23 2.51
CA VAL A 528 13.32 9.59 3.54
C VAL A 528 14.05 9.98 4.82
N ILE A 529 13.63 11.08 5.45
CA ILE A 529 14.21 11.53 6.72
C ILE A 529 14.06 10.43 7.78
N PRO A 530 15.16 9.98 8.42
CA PRO A 530 15.09 8.98 9.48
C PRO A 530 14.29 9.49 10.68
N VAL A 531 13.69 8.57 11.44
CA VAL A 531 13.08 8.93 12.72
C VAL A 531 14.12 9.46 13.69
N GLU A 532 13.71 10.38 14.56
CA GLU A 532 14.58 10.87 15.64
C GLU A 532 14.71 9.82 16.73
N MET A 533 13.59 9.27 17.18
CA MET A 533 13.57 8.25 18.23
C MET A 533 13.20 6.89 17.67
N ASN A 534 14.07 5.92 17.84
CA ASN A 534 13.83 4.54 17.49
C ASN A 534 13.60 3.71 18.76
N MET A 535 12.35 3.36 19.02
CA MET A 535 11.90 2.59 20.18
C MET A 535 11.71 1.10 19.88
N SER A 536 12.29 0.61 18.77
CA SER A 536 12.17 -0.79 18.33
C SER A 536 13.05 -1.77 19.12
N MET A 537 13.85 -1.27 20.06
CA MET A 537 14.81 -2.08 20.84
C MET A 537 15.80 -2.85 19.95
N GLY A 538 16.25 -2.23 18.86
CA GLY A 538 17.21 -2.82 17.91
C GLY A 538 16.60 -3.74 16.85
N SER A 539 15.29 -3.96 16.85
CA SER A 539 14.65 -4.81 15.85
C SER A 539 14.50 -4.13 14.48
N ILE A 540 14.59 -2.81 14.42
CA ILE A 540 14.51 -2.01 13.20
C ILE A 540 15.73 -1.07 13.14
N ASP A 541 16.44 -1.10 12.03
CA ASP A 541 17.53 -0.16 11.76
C ASP A 541 16.94 1.22 11.44
N THR A 542 17.40 2.27 12.15
CA THR A 542 16.88 3.63 12.02
C THR A 542 17.01 4.17 10.59
N LYS A 543 18.14 3.89 9.91
CA LYS A 543 18.42 4.38 8.55
C LYS A 543 17.63 3.57 7.49
N LYS A 544 17.48 2.26 7.68
CA LYS A 544 16.75 1.37 6.75
C LYS A 544 15.25 1.40 6.96
N GLN A 545 14.81 1.88 8.10
CA GLN A 545 13.41 2.06 8.49
C GLN A 545 12.59 0.75 8.57
N VAL A 546 11.27 0.89 8.68
CA VAL A 546 10.35 -0.24 8.80
C VAL A 546 10.29 -1.01 7.49
N ALA A 547 10.60 -2.31 7.54
CA ALA A 547 10.56 -3.19 6.37
C ALA A 547 9.21 -3.89 6.19
N ARG A 548 8.46 -4.13 7.28
CA ARG A 548 7.12 -4.77 7.26
C ARG A 548 6.37 -4.51 8.57
N LEU A 549 5.08 -4.83 8.58
CA LEU A 549 4.30 -4.91 9.81
C LEU A 549 4.38 -6.34 10.40
N PRO A 550 4.47 -6.50 11.74
CA PRO A 550 4.31 -7.79 12.39
C PRO A 550 2.91 -8.38 12.12
N TYR A 551 2.81 -9.70 12.11
CA TYR A 551 1.51 -10.36 11.98
C TYR A 551 0.57 -10.04 13.15
N PRO A 552 -0.76 -10.07 12.92
CA PRO A 552 -1.74 -9.90 13.97
C PRO A 552 -1.55 -10.88 15.13
N VAL A 553 -1.62 -10.38 16.35
CA VAL A 553 -1.37 -11.20 17.57
C VAL A 553 -2.34 -12.38 17.68
N ASN A 554 -3.60 -12.17 17.28
CA ASN A 554 -4.62 -13.21 17.32
C ASN A 554 -4.35 -14.38 16.36
N ILE A 555 -3.64 -14.20 15.25
CA ILE A 555 -3.30 -15.31 14.34
C ILE A 555 -2.41 -16.31 15.04
N LYS A 556 -1.50 -15.85 15.88
CA LYS A 556 -0.61 -16.71 16.65
C LYS A 556 -1.37 -17.61 17.63
N SER A 557 -2.46 -17.11 18.22
CA SER A 557 -3.30 -17.87 19.15
C SER A 557 -4.35 -18.74 18.43
N ASP A 558 -4.98 -18.19 17.40
CA ASP A 558 -6.16 -18.79 16.77
C ASP A 558 -5.77 -19.84 15.71
N PHE A 559 -4.64 -19.61 15.02
CA PHE A 559 -4.12 -20.46 13.92
C PHE A 559 -2.62 -20.75 14.08
N PRO A 560 -2.18 -21.39 15.18
CA PRO A 560 -0.75 -21.54 15.48
C PRO A 560 0.03 -22.31 14.41
N ALA A 561 -0.56 -23.31 13.76
CA ALA A 561 0.10 -24.10 12.73
C ALA A 561 0.33 -23.24 11.46
N SER A 562 -0.68 -22.52 10.98
CA SER A 562 -0.56 -21.61 9.84
C SER A 562 0.38 -20.45 10.14
N TYR A 563 0.39 -19.92 11.37
CA TYR A 563 1.34 -18.90 11.78
C TYR A 563 2.79 -19.39 11.71
N GLN A 564 3.09 -20.59 12.25
CA GLN A 564 4.43 -21.19 12.18
C GLN A 564 4.86 -21.45 10.72
N HIS A 565 3.94 -21.92 9.88
CA HIS A 565 4.19 -22.05 8.45
C HIS A 565 4.53 -20.69 7.81
N GLY A 566 3.76 -19.64 8.10
CA GLY A 566 4.03 -18.28 7.64
C GLY A 566 5.41 -17.76 8.03
N LEU A 567 5.85 -18.04 9.28
CA LEU A 567 7.19 -17.68 9.75
C LEU A 567 8.29 -18.40 8.96
N SER A 568 8.10 -19.68 8.65
CA SER A 568 9.08 -20.43 7.84
C SER A 568 9.25 -19.85 6.44
N LEU A 569 8.19 -19.30 5.86
CA LEU A 569 8.19 -18.64 4.56
C LEU A 569 8.78 -17.22 4.62
N LEU A 570 8.69 -16.55 5.76
CA LEU A 570 9.16 -15.18 5.95
C LEU A 570 10.69 -15.06 5.94
N GLN A 571 11.41 -16.12 6.27
CA GLN A 571 12.89 -16.17 6.35
C GLN A 571 13.47 -15.13 7.34
N GLY A 572 12.78 -14.86 8.44
CA GLY A 572 13.20 -13.93 9.47
C GLY A 572 12.24 -13.86 10.65
N ALA A 573 12.57 -13.02 11.64
CA ALA A 573 11.73 -12.80 12.80
C ALA A 573 10.43 -12.05 12.45
N ASP A 574 9.36 -12.30 13.20
CA ASP A 574 8.12 -11.55 13.05
C ASP A 574 8.22 -10.17 13.71
N ASN A 575 8.96 -9.27 13.07
CA ASN A 575 9.14 -7.89 13.52
C ASN A 575 9.23 -6.91 12.33
N GLY A 576 9.33 -5.63 12.63
CA GLY A 576 9.36 -4.56 11.62
C GLY A 576 10.65 -4.46 10.81
N GLY A 577 11.73 -5.15 11.21
CA GLY A 577 13.04 -5.08 10.51
C GLY A 577 13.25 -6.19 9.48
N THR A 578 12.39 -7.21 9.44
CA THR A 578 12.54 -8.34 8.50
C THR A 578 12.11 -7.92 7.10
N LYS A 579 13.02 -8.07 6.12
CA LYS A 579 12.76 -7.74 4.72
C LYS A 579 11.75 -8.68 4.08
N LEU A 580 11.01 -8.16 3.11
CA LEU A 580 10.10 -8.93 2.27
C LEU A 580 10.86 -9.63 1.13
N TRP A 581 10.25 -10.66 0.53
CA TRP A 581 10.86 -11.43 -0.56
C TRP A 581 11.34 -10.57 -1.74
N TRP A 582 10.62 -9.54 -2.11
CA TRP A 582 10.98 -8.65 -3.24
C TRP A 582 11.98 -7.54 -2.85
N ASP A 583 12.26 -7.32 -1.58
CA ASP A 583 13.19 -6.30 -1.09
C ASP A 583 14.66 -6.80 -1.18
N LYS A 584 15.21 -6.85 -2.39
CA LYS A 584 16.51 -7.47 -2.70
C LYS A 584 17.57 -6.50 -3.24
N LYS A 585 17.27 -5.21 -3.47
CA LYS A 585 18.30 -4.26 -3.90
C LYS A 585 19.40 -4.14 -2.83
N ALA A 586 20.66 -4.39 -3.21
CA ALA A 586 21.80 -4.43 -2.29
C ALA A 586 22.27 -3.00 -1.91
N ASP A 587 22.48 -2.13 -2.90
CA ASP A 587 23.16 -0.84 -2.74
C ASP A 587 22.17 0.32 -2.59
N LYS A 588 21.31 0.24 -1.60
CA LYS A 588 20.35 1.32 -1.34
C LYS A 588 21.04 2.52 -0.70
N LYS A 589 20.75 3.70 -1.24
CA LYS A 589 21.21 4.97 -0.68
C LYS A 589 20.21 5.44 0.37
N TYR A 590 20.58 5.36 1.62
CA TYR A 590 19.79 5.89 2.72
C TYR A 590 20.28 7.29 3.13
N GLN A 591 19.39 8.08 3.74
CA GLN A 591 19.79 9.33 4.37
C GLN A 591 20.77 9.03 5.52
N LYS A 592 21.88 9.79 5.58
CA LYS A 592 22.90 9.65 6.64
C LYS A 592 22.42 10.28 7.95
#